data_8de8181cec25b65d14e18c0519cf9779
#
_entry.id   8de8181cec25b65d14e18c0519cf9779
#
_cell.length_a   1.000
_cell.length_b   1.000
_cell.length_c   1.000
_cell.angle_alpha   90.00
_cell.angle_beta   90.00
_cell.angle_gamma   90.00
#
_symmetry.space_group_name_H-M   'P 1'
#
loop_
_entity.id
_entity.type
_entity.pdbx_description
1 polymer ?
#
loop_
_entity_poly.entity_id
_entity_poly.type
_entity_poly.pdbx_seq_one_letter_code
_entity_poly.pdbx_strand_id
1 'polypeptide(L)'
;MTSMYRPVSVARAVLASTFLLLVAAPAPAADPQFPQVSPDGLQLRKTLPYGAVYVKQGADFSQYKSVGLLECYVEFAKNWARDYNQNEPDLSAQVTPEDETRIKNDLSVQFNKVFVTELGKNGDFQIVTTQGPGVLMLRPSLLNVMVTAPDVDSPSPSVDIVASAGQMTLYLELWDGGTSTLLARVIDTEADESTGGMAQDASSVTNKAAADMILRPWADRLRKALDAARSGAPVSP
;
A
#
# COMPACT_ATOMS: atom_id res chain seq x y z
N MET A 1 -24.83 -92.98 36.82
CA MET A 1 -25.23 -91.60 37.14
C MET A 1 -24.10 -90.69 36.82
N THR A 2 -24.04 -90.13 35.61
CA THR A 2 -22.93 -89.36 35.10
C THR A 2 -23.45 -87.98 34.76
N SER A 3 -23.09 -86.98 35.57
CA SER A 3 -23.45 -85.58 35.38
C SER A 3 -22.49 -84.92 34.43
N MET A 4 -22.99 -84.44 33.27
CA MET A 4 -22.23 -83.62 32.31
C MET A 4 -22.30 -82.11 32.68
N TYR A 5 -21.18 -81.57 33.00
CA TYR A 5 -21.00 -80.12 33.14
C TYR A 5 -20.61 -79.52 31.77
N ARG A 6 -21.40 -78.56 31.26
CA ARG A 6 -21.07 -77.77 30.08
C ARG A 6 -20.43 -76.44 30.54
N PRO A 7 -19.32 -76.04 29.98
CA PRO A 7 -18.77 -74.68 30.28
C PRO A 7 -19.48 -73.66 29.40
N VAL A 8 -19.88 -72.53 30.02
CA VAL A 8 -20.43 -71.36 29.37
C VAL A 8 -19.27 -70.48 28.95
N SER A 9 -19.11 -70.25 27.61
CA SER A 9 -18.15 -69.34 27.07
C SER A 9 -18.66 -67.86 27.16
N VAL A 10 -18.02 -67.06 27.96
CA VAL A 10 -18.27 -65.63 28.04
C VAL A 10 -17.42 -64.92 26.98
N ALA A 11 -18.01 -64.46 25.90
CA ALA A 11 -17.39 -63.65 24.91
C ALA A 11 -17.25 -62.23 25.47
N ARG A 12 -16.00 -61.75 25.71
CA ARG A 12 -15.69 -60.39 26.03
C ARG A 12 -15.61 -59.59 24.74
N ALA A 13 -16.58 -58.71 24.50
CA ALA A 13 -16.52 -57.67 23.46
C ALA A 13 -15.59 -56.55 23.90
N VAL A 14 -14.47 -56.40 23.22
CA VAL A 14 -13.55 -55.26 23.39
C VAL A 14 -14.03 -54.14 22.46
N LEU A 15 -14.64 -53.13 23.04
CA LEU A 15 -14.95 -51.86 22.34
C LEU A 15 -13.66 -51.05 22.20
N ALA A 16 -13.08 -51.07 21.02
CA ALA A 16 -11.97 -50.16 20.67
C ALA A 16 -12.55 -48.78 20.35
N SER A 17 -12.49 -47.87 21.32
CA SER A 17 -12.80 -46.43 21.10
C SER A 17 -11.64 -45.77 20.38
N THR A 18 -11.80 -45.57 19.08
CA THR A 18 -10.84 -44.76 18.27
C THR A 18 -11.06 -43.29 18.59
N PHE A 19 -10.19 -42.73 19.40
CA PHE A 19 -10.13 -41.28 19.65
C PHE A 19 -9.51 -40.60 18.42
N LEU A 20 -10.34 -39.96 17.59
CA LEU A 20 -9.89 -39.12 16.47
C LEU A 20 -9.34 -37.82 17.04
N LEU A 21 -8.02 -37.72 17.21
CA LEU A 21 -7.35 -36.49 17.52
C LEU A 21 -7.46 -35.53 16.32
N LEU A 22 -8.38 -34.57 16.41
CA LEU A 22 -8.48 -33.46 15.49
C LEU A 22 -7.26 -32.56 15.77
N VAL A 23 -6.19 -32.69 14.98
CA VAL A 23 -5.07 -31.79 15.00
C VAL A 23 -5.56 -30.48 14.37
N ALA A 24 -5.93 -29.51 15.18
CA ALA A 24 -6.16 -28.16 14.72
C ALA A 24 -4.85 -27.62 14.16
N ALA A 25 -4.80 -27.36 12.84
CA ALA A 25 -3.68 -26.66 12.24
C ALA A 25 -3.56 -25.27 12.90
N PRO A 26 -2.35 -24.83 13.29
CA PRO A 26 -2.18 -23.51 13.85
C PRO A 26 -2.63 -22.48 12.78
N ALA A 27 -3.55 -21.60 13.16
CA ALA A 27 -3.89 -20.45 12.34
C ALA A 27 -2.61 -19.63 12.11
N PRO A 28 -2.37 -19.09 10.90
CA PRO A 28 -1.22 -18.23 10.66
C PRO A 28 -1.25 -17.09 11.68
N ALA A 29 -0.14 -16.88 12.37
CA ALA A 29 0.01 -15.79 13.32
C ALA A 29 -0.20 -14.47 12.54
N ALA A 30 -1.12 -13.64 13.01
CA ALA A 30 -1.32 -12.31 12.43
C ALA A 30 -0.05 -11.50 12.65
N ASP A 31 0.42 -10.81 11.60
CA ASP A 31 1.49 -9.83 11.72
C ASP A 31 1.01 -8.73 12.70
N PRO A 32 1.71 -8.49 13.83
CA PRO A 32 1.29 -7.50 14.81
C PRO A 32 1.19 -6.07 14.23
N GLN A 33 1.90 -5.81 13.14
CA GLN A 33 1.85 -4.53 12.43
C GLN A 33 0.56 -4.36 11.61
N PHE A 34 -0.01 -5.46 11.09
CA PHE A 34 -1.20 -5.45 10.23
C PHE A 34 -2.29 -6.36 10.81
N PRO A 35 -3.17 -5.85 11.70
CA PRO A 35 -4.23 -6.64 12.31
C PRO A 35 -5.22 -7.16 11.25
N GLN A 36 -5.85 -8.33 11.52
CA GLN A 36 -6.81 -8.95 10.60
C GLN A 36 -8.02 -8.07 10.30
N VAL A 37 -8.38 -7.20 11.23
CA VAL A 37 -9.45 -6.21 11.08
C VAL A 37 -8.91 -4.85 11.50
N SER A 38 -9.03 -3.87 10.62
CA SER A 38 -8.64 -2.49 10.93
C SER A 38 -9.61 -1.85 11.94
N PRO A 39 -9.23 -0.75 12.63
CA PRO A 39 -10.10 -0.10 13.60
C PRO A 39 -11.45 0.37 13.02
N ASP A 40 -11.52 0.66 11.75
CA ASP A 40 -12.72 1.06 10.99
C ASP A 40 -13.43 -0.13 10.30
N GLY A 41 -13.08 -1.36 10.67
CA GLY A 41 -13.83 -2.57 10.30
C GLY A 41 -13.47 -3.17 8.93
N LEU A 42 -12.43 -2.68 8.25
CA LEU A 42 -11.95 -3.29 7.03
C LEU A 42 -11.19 -4.59 7.35
N GLN A 43 -11.33 -5.59 6.51
CA GLN A 43 -10.67 -6.88 6.66
C GLN A 43 -9.36 -6.93 5.86
N LEU A 44 -8.30 -7.43 6.47
CA LEU A 44 -7.03 -7.68 5.80
C LEU A 44 -7.25 -8.70 4.68
N ARG A 45 -6.88 -8.37 3.46
CA ARG A 45 -6.98 -9.24 2.29
C ARG A 45 -5.62 -9.71 1.81
N LYS A 46 -4.62 -8.85 1.93
CA LYS A 46 -3.26 -9.13 1.46
C LYS A 46 -2.25 -8.41 2.34
N THR A 47 -1.20 -9.12 2.72
CA THR A 47 0.00 -8.52 3.28
C THR A 47 1.01 -8.31 2.14
N LEU A 48 1.57 -7.12 2.06
CA LEU A 48 2.67 -6.75 1.16
C LEU A 48 4.00 -6.84 1.92
N PRO A 49 5.16 -6.88 1.26
CA PRO A 49 6.45 -6.91 1.96
C PRO A 49 6.61 -5.81 3.01
N TYR A 50 6.11 -4.61 2.70
CA TYR A 50 6.15 -3.45 3.59
C TYR A 50 4.79 -2.77 3.71
N GLY A 51 3.69 -3.55 3.68
CA GLY A 51 2.36 -2.96 3.68
C GLY A 51 1.22 -3.96 3.78
N ALA A 52 0.01 -3.47 3.53
CA ALA A 52 -1.22 -4.25 3.62
C ALA A 52 -2.34 -3.69 2.73
N VAL A 53 -3.21 -4.58 2.29
CA VAL A 53 -4.46 -4.23 1.60
C VAL A 53 -5.64 -4.67 2.45
N TYR A 54 -6.46 -3.71 2.84
CA TYR A 54 -7.70 -3.91 3.57
C TYR A 54 -8.90 -3.65 2.69
N VAL A 55 -9.94 -4.46 2.83
CA VAL A 55 -11.17 -4.33 2.03
C VAL A 55 -12.40 -4.52 2.94
N LYS A 56 -13.43 -3.73 2.72
CA LYS A 56 -14.72 -3.88 3.39
C LYS A 56 -15.35 -5.21 2.99
N GLN A 57 -15.91 -5.93 3.94
CA GLN A 57 -16.62 -7.17 3.65
C GLN A 57 -17.79 -6.90 2.69
N GLY A 58 -17.87 -7.66 1.61
CA GLY A 58 -18.90 -7.52 0.59
C GLY A 58 -18.75 -6.30 -0.34
N ALA A 59 -17.60 -5.61 -0.32
CA ALA A 59 -17.36 -4.53 -1.28
C ALA A 59 -17.32 -5.09 -2.71
N ASP A 60 -18.11 -4.45 -3.59
CA ASP A 60 -18.15 -4.75 -5.02
C ASP A 60 -17.57 -3.56 -5.80
N PHE A 61 -16.46 -3.80 -6.47
CA PHE A 61 -15.79 -2.79 -7.29
C PHE A 61 -16.22 -2.83 -8.77
N SER A 62 -17.02 -3.83 -9.19
CA SER A 62 -17.43 -4.01 -10.58
C SER A 62 -18.34 -2.87 -11.10
N GLN A 63 -19.03 -2.20 -10.19
CA GLN A 63 -19.95 -1.12 -10.50
C GLN A 63 -19.26 0.20 -10.88
N TYR A 64 -17.96 0.38 -10.54
CA TYR A 64 -17.25 1.64 -10.77
C TYR A 64 -16.65 1.68 -12.18
N LYS A 65 -17.06 2.66 -12.96
CA LYS A 65 -16.55 2.97 -14.31
C LYS A 65 -15.75 4.28 -14.32
N SER A 66 -15.95 5.08 -13.31
CA SER A 66 -15.30 6.38 -13.15
C SER A 66 -14.50 6.42 -11.86
N VAL A 67 -13.38 7.13 -11.91
CA VAL A 67 -12.49 7.35 -10.75
C VAL A 67 -12.34 8.84 -10.54
N GLY A 68 -12.63 9.29 -9.32
CA GLY A 68 -12.30 10.63 -8.84
C GLY A 68 -11.02 10.55 -8.01
N LEU A 69 -10.05 11.42 -8.29
CA LEU A 69 -8.80 11.50 -7.53
C LEU A 69 -8.75 12.81 -6.78
N LEU A 70 -8.69 12.73 -5.46
CA LEU A 70 -8.47 13.90 -4.60
C LEU A 70 -6.99 14.32 -4.63
N GLU A 71 -6.73 15.53 -4.17
CA GLU A 71 -5.37 16.02 -4.01
C GLU A 71 -4.60 15.11 -3.04
N CYS A 72 -3.35 14.80 -3.38
CA CYS A 72 -2.52 13.93 -2.57
C CYS A 72 -1.93 14.71 -1.38
N TYR A 73 -2.27 14.30 -0.17
CA TYR A 73 -1.62 14.81 1.04
C TYR A 73 -0.19 14.27 1.12
N VAL A 74 0.77 15.15 1.46
CA VAL A 74 2.18 14.78 1.56
C VAL A 74 2.74 15.18 2.92
N GLU A 75 3.36 14.23 3.61
CA GLU A 75 3.99 14.43 4.92
C GLU A 75 5.39 13.80 4.96
N PHE A 76 6.38 14.62 5.32
CA PHE A 76 7.73 14.13 5.51
C PHE A 76 7.87 13.22 6.73
N ALA A 77 8.89 12.39 6.74
CA ALA A 77 9.30 11.66 7.92
C ALA A 77 9.61 12.65 9.06
N LYS A 78 9.31 12.21 10.28
CA LYS A 78 9.52 13.06 11.47
C LYS A 78 10.96 13.55 11.53
N ASN A 79 11.13 14.88 11.65
CA ASN A 79 12.41 15.57 11.74
C ASN A 79 13.29 15.50 10.47
N TRP A 80 12.76 15.05 9.33
CA TRP A 80 13.55 14.87 8.10
C TRP A 80 14.38 16.11 7.75
N ALA A 81 13.79 17.30 7.65
CA ALA A 81 14.49 18.52 7.29
C ALA A 81 15.57 18.90 8.32
N ARG A 82 15.25 18.75 9.63
CA ARG A 82 16.23 19.02 10.68
C ARG A 82 17.44 18.08 10.56
N ASP A 83 17.18 16.78 10.37
CA ASP A 83 18.23 15.76 10.31
C ASP A 83 19.06 15.89 9.03
N TYR A 84 18.43 16.31 7.91
CA TYR A 84 19.12 16.70 6.69
C TYR A 84 20.05 17.91 6.94
N ASN A 85 19.52 19.02 7.46
CA ASN A 85 20.25 20.25 7.70
C ASN A 85 21.41 20.09 8.71
N GLN A 86 21.28 19.16 9.67
CA GLN A 86 22.40 18.88 10.59
C GLN A 86 23.60 18.22 9.90
N ASN A 87 23.39 17.55 8.79
CA ASN A 87 24.43 16.89 8.00
C ASN A 87 24.90 17.72 6.81
N GLU A 88 24.22 18.86 6.51
CA GLU A 88 24.51 19.75 5.41
C GLU A 88 25.33 20.95 5.91
N PRO A 89 26.66 21.01 5.63
CA PRO A 89 27.53 22.09 6.10
C PRO A 89 27.31 23.41 5.36
N ASP A 90 26.80 23.38 4.12
CA ASP A 90 26.50 24.57 3.35
C ASP A 90 25.13 25.13 3.73
N LEU A 91 25.12 26.29 4.38
CA LEU A 91 23.88 26.96 4.78
C LEU A 91 22.96 27.29 3.59
N SER A 92 23.52 27.49 2.40
CA SER A 92 22.73 27.76 1.20
C SER A 92 22.07 26.50 0.60
N ALA A 93 22.52 25.33 1.00
CA ALA A 93 21.96 24.02 0.61
C ALA A 93 21.02 23.43 1.67
N GLN A 94 20.79 24.15 2.78
CA GLN A 94 19.86 23.72 3.82
C GLN A 94 18.40 23.89 3.40
N VAL A 95 17.57 22.90 3.72
CA VAL A 95 16.13 22.92 3.47
C VAL A 95 15.44 23.93 4.36
N THR A 96 14.72 24.85 3.73
CA THR A 96 13.87 25.85 4.40
C THR A 96 12.42 25.38 4.51
N PRO A 97 11.56 26.01 5.33
CA PRO A 97 10.12 25.73 5.35
C PRO A 97 9.43 25.98 4.00
N GLU A 98 9.93 26.91 3.22
CA GLU A 98 9.48 27.25 1.85
C GLU A 98 9.80 26.08 0.91
N ASP A 99 11.00 25.51 1.01
CA ASP A 99 11.40 24.31 0.24
C ASP A 99 10.55 23.10 0.61
N GLU A 100 10.29 22.87 1.92
CA GLU A 100 9.40 21.80 2.35
C GLU A 100 8.02 21.94 1.70
N THR A 101 7.47 23.15 1.68
CA THR A 101 6.15 23.42 1.08
C THR A 101 6.17 23.16 -0.42
N ARG A 102 7.21 23.63 -1.12
CA ARG A 102 7.39 23.41 -2.56
C ARG A 102 7.51 21.94 -2.90
N ILE A 103 8.35 21.19 -2.20
CA ILE A 103 8.55 19.75 -2.42
C ILE A 103 7.25 18.98 -2.20
N LYS A 104 6.48 19.29 -1.15
CA LYS A 104 5.15 18.66 -0.91
C LYS A 104 4.19 18.90 -2.08
N ASN A 105 4.12 20.13 -2.56
CA ASN A 105 3.27 20.49 -3.68
C ASN A 105 3.69 19.77 -4.97
N ASP A 106 4.99 19.73 -5.26
CA ASP A 106 5.53 19.06 -6.44
C ASP A 106 5.26 17.55 -6.43
N LEU A 107 5.43 16.90 -5.28
CA LEU A 107 5.09 15.49 -5.11
C LEU A 107 3.58 15.23 -5.26
N SER A 108 2.73 16.09 -4.71
CA SER A 108 1.27 15.99 -4.86
C SER A 108 0.85 16.11 -6.33
N VAL A 109 1.39 17.08 -7.05
CA VAL A 109 1.15 17.29 -8.49
C VAL A 109 1.65 16.08 -9.30
N GLN A 110 2.85 15.59 -8.99
CA GLN A 110 3.43 14.43 -9.69
C GLN A 110 2.62 13.15 -9.43
N PHE A 111 2.19 12.93 -8.19
CA PHE A 111 1.28 11.83 -7.85
C PHE A 111 0.02 11.87 -8.71
N ASN A 112 -0.68 12.99 -8.72
CA ASN A 112 -1.92 13.16 -9.48
C ASN A 112 -1.68 12.90 -10.96
N LYS A 113 -0.61 13.46 -11.54
CA LYS A 113 -0.25 13.25 -12.94
C LYS A 113 -0.03 11.78 -13.27
N VAL A 114 0.73 11.06 -12.46
CA VAL A 114 1.04 9.64 -12.67
C VAL A 114 -0.22 8.78 -12.55
N PHE A 115 -1.00 8.97 -11.49
CA PHE A 115 -2.19 8.16 -11.25
C PHE A 115 -3.29 8.42 -12.30
N VAL A 116 -3.54 9.67 -12.67
CA VAL A 116 -4.49 9.99 -13.75
C VAL A 116 -4.06 9.34 -15.06
N THR A 117 -2.77 9.42 -15.39
CA THR A 117 -2.23 8.83 -16.62
C THR A 117 -2.37 7.31 -16.62
N GLU A 118 -2.00 6.65 -15.52
CA GLU A 118 -2.04 5.18 -15.44
C GLU A 118 -3.47 4.64 -15.39
N LEU A 119 -4.36 5.25 -14.60
CA LEU A 119 -5.74 4.80 -14.46
C LEU A 119 -6.57 5.04 -15.74
N GLY A 120 -6.23 6.09 -16.52
CA GLY A 120 -6.87 6.38 -17.80
C GLY A 120 -6.34 5.58 -18.99
N LYS A 121 -5.30 4.75 -18.82
CA LYS A 121 -4.76 3.91 -19.89
C LYS A 121 -5.84 2.98 -20.43
N ASN A 122 -5.82 2.77 -21.75
CA ASN A 122 -6.73 1.89 -22.47
C ASN A 122 -8.22 2.28 -22.36
N GLY A 123 -8.56 3.43 -21.78
CA GLY A 123 -9.94 3.84 -21.52
C GLY A 123 -10.61 3.02 -20.41
N ASP A 124 -9.84 2.37 -19.54
CA ASP A 124 -10.35 1.49 -18.50
C ASP A 124 -11.20 2.23 -17.47
N PHE A 125 -10.79 3.45 -17.10
CA PHE A 125 -11.55 4.32 -16.19
C PHE A 125 -11.68 5.74 -16.75
N GLN A 126 -12.89 6.29 -16.62
CA GLN A 126 -13.11 7.71 -16.85
C GLN A 126 -12.66 8.49 -15.61
N ILE A 127 -11.70 9.39 -15.77
CA ILE A 127 -11.25 10.26 -14.69
C ILE A 127 -12.21 11.44 -14.58
N VAL A 128 -12.76 11.64 -13.38
CA VAL A 128 -13.75 12.70 -13.08
C VAL A 128 -13.31 13.54 -11.89
N THR A 129 -13.83 14.76 -11.80
CA THR A 129 -13.53 15.70 -10.71
C THR A 129 -14.62 15.79 -9.66
N THR A 130 -15.78 15.16 -9.92
CA THR A 130 -16.95 15.21 -9.03
C THR A 130 -17.27 13.83 -8.49
N GLN A 131 -17.63 13.78 -7.22
CA GLN A 131 -18.16 12.55 -6.61
C GLN A 131 -19.62 12.31 -7.02
N GLY A 132 -20.04 11.06 -6.98
CA GLY A 132 -21.41 10.66 -7.29
C GLY A 132 -21.57 9.15 -7.39
N PRO A 133 -22.79 8.67 -7.66
CA PRO A 133 -23.02 7.23 -7.85
C PRO A 133 -22.18 6.67 -8.99
N GLY A 134 -21.60 5.49 -8.79
CA GLY A 134 -20.73 4.82 -9.78
C GLY A 134 -19.34 5.43 -9.94
N VAL A 135 -18.97 6.39 -9.09
CA VAL A 135 -17.63 6.97 -9.02
C VAL A 135 -16.89 6.38 -7.82
N LEU A 136 -15.70 5.83 -8.07
CA LEU A 136 -14.77 5.44 -7.02
C LEU A 136 -13.86 6.61 -6.68
N MET A 137 -13.98 7.13 -5.47
CA MET A 137 -13.15 8.24 -5.00
C MET A 137 -11.86 7.73 -4.36
N LEU A 138 -10.72 8.18 -4.86
CA LEU A 138 -9.39 7.91 -4.32
C LEU A 138 -8.93 9.07 -3.46
N ARG A 139 -8.56 8.78 -2.21
CA ARG A 139 -7.99 9.73 -1.26
C ARG A 139 -6.57 9.29 -0.92
N PRO A 140 -5.56 9.82 -1.62
CA PRO A 140 -4.17 9.45 -1.42
C PRO A 140 -3.49 10.29 -0.35
N SER A 141 -2.52 9.66 0.33
CA SER A 141 -1.52 10.35 1.15
C SER A 141 -0.17 9.68 0.94
N LEU A 142 0.86 10.49 0.80
CA LEU A 142 2.26 10.07 0.86
C LEU A 142 2.80 10.43 2.23
N LEU A 143 3.11 9.42 3.02
CA LEU A 143 3.55 9.57 4.41
C LEU A 143 5.02 9.14 4.55
N ASN A 144 5.67 9.62 5.61
CA ASN A 144 7.06 9.29 5.92
C ASN A 144 7.99 9.55 4.72
N VAL A 145 7.71 10.60 3.96
CA VAL A 145 8.53 10.95 2.79
C VAL A 145 9.93 11.34 3.27
N MET A 146 10.92 10.70 2.68
CA MET A 146 12.34 11.02 2.86
C MET A 146 12.91 11.35 1.50
N VAL A 147 13.44 12.55 1.34
CA VAL A 147 14.15 12.97 0.13
C VAL A 147 15.63 13.05 0.47
N THR A 148 16.46 12.33 -0.27
CA THR A 148 17.90 12.25 0.00
C THR A 148 18.68 13.42 -0.58
N ALA A 149 18.15 14.05 -1.61
CA ALA A 149 18.72 15.26 -2.18
C ALA A 149 17.60 16.22 -2.57
N PRO A 150 17.15 17.03 -1.63
CA PRO A 150 16.16 18.04 -1.93
C PRO A 150 16.71 19.07 -2.93
N ASP A 151 15.88 19.43 -3.90
CA ASP A 151 16.16 20.58 -4.75
C ASP A 151 15.87 21.84 -3.94
N VAL A 152 16.93 22.49 -3.47
CA VAL A 152 16.86 23.76 -2.74
C VAL A 152 17.24 24.89 -3.69
N ASP A 153 16.54 26.03 -3.61
CA ASP A 153 16.85 27.23 -4.41
C ASP A 153 18.18 27.85 -3.96
N SER A 154 19.30 27.16 -4.29
CA SER A 154 20.64 27.64 -4.00
C SER A 154 21.17 28.44 -5.18
N PRO A 155 21.72 29.66 -4.96
CA PRO A 155 22.36 30.46 -6.01
C PRO A 155 23.71 29.89 -6.48
N SER A 156 24.22 28.85 -5.85
CA SER A 156 25.46 28.17 -6.28
C SER A 156 25.12 26.89 -7.01
N PRO A 157 25.70 26.60 -8.18
CA PRO A 157 25.63 25.31 -8.81
C PRO A 157 26.53 24.33 -8.03
N SER A 158 26.07 23.88 -6.87
CA SER A 158 26.70 22.78 -6.20
C SER A 158 26.21 21.46 -6.85
N VAL A 159 27.18 20.67 -7.29
CA VAL A 159 26.93 19.33 -7.83
C VAL A 159 26.69 18.43 -6.62
N ASP A 160 25.46 18.37 -6.12
CA ASP A 160 25.10 17.44 -5.06
C ASP A 160 24.88 16.05 -5.65
N ILE A 161 25.77 15.16 -5.28
CA ILE A 161 25.80 13.79 -5.75
C ILE A 161 24.80 12.97 -4.92
N VAL A 162 23.74 12.51 -5.55
CA VAL A 162 22.67 11.75 -4.88
C VAL A 162 22.83 10.25 -5.08
N ALA A 163 22.82 9.52 -4.00
CA ALA A 163 22.89 8.06 -4.02
C ALA A 163 21.51 7.36 -4.02
N SER A 164 20.43 8.06 -3.67
CA SER A 164 19.07 7.49 -3.59
C SER A 164 18.03 8.60 -3.58
N ALA A 165 16.94 8.40 -4.28
CA ALA A 165 15.89 9.40 -4.43
C ALA A 165 14.84 9.39 -3.32
N GLY A 166 14.97 8.52 -2.32
CA GLY A 166 14.12 8.57 -1.16
C GLY A 166 13.27 7.34 -0.89
N GLN A 167 12.47 7.49 0.14
CA GLN A 167 11.50 6.49 0.59
C GLN A 167 10.17 7.20 0.83
N MET A 168 9.07 6.51 0.58
CA MET A 168 7.74 7.00 0.93
C MET A 168 6.76 5.86 1.19
N THR A 169 5.73 6.14 1.97
CA THR A 169 4.63 5.22 2.26
C THR A 169 3.36 5.75 1.60
N LEU A 170 2.79 4.96 0.70
CA LEU A 170 1.44 5.20 0.17
C LEU A 170 0.41 4.81 1.23
N TYR A 171 -0.49 5.72 1.55
CA TYR A 171 -1.72 5.45 2.28
C TYR A 171 -2.88 5.90 1.39
N LEU A 172 -3.55 4.93 0.77
CA LEU A 172 -4.60 5.19 -0.21
C LEU A 172 -5.92 4.62 0.26
N GLU A 173 -6.91 5.48 0.40
CA GLU A 173 -8.28 5.09 0.71
C GLU A 173 -9.15 5.14 -0.56
N LEU A 174 -10.01 4.12 -0.71
CA LEU A 174 -10.98 3.99 -1.78
C LEU A 174 -12.39 4.12 -1.20
N TRP A 175 -13.14 5.12 -1.66
CA TRP A 175 -14.45 5.46 -1.16
C TRP A 175 -15.52 5.35 -2.24
N ASP A 176 -16.71 4.92 -1.88
CA ASP A 176 -17.87 5.06 -2.75
C ASP A 176 -18.29 6.53 -2.84
N GLY A 177 -18.29 7.08 -4.04
CA GLY A 177 -18.58 8.49 -4.27
C GLY A 177 -20.05 8.88 -4.07
N GLY A 178 -20.97 7.91 -4.10
CA GLY A 178 -22.40 8.14 -3.87
C GLY A 178 -22.78 8.11 -2.39
N THR A 179 -22.17 7.21 -1.61
CA THR A 179 -22.53 6.97 -0.21
C THR A 179 -21.47 7.45 0.79
N SER A 180 -20.30 7.87 0.31
CA SER A 180 -19.14 8.19 1.13
C SER A 180 -18.75 7.05 2.08
N THR A 181 -18.89 5.82 1.61
CA THR A 181 -18.50 4.62 2.37
C THR A 181 -17.06 4.24 2.04
N LEU A 182 -16.22 4.02 3.05
CA LEU A 182 -14.87 3.48 2.88
C LEU A 182 -14.95 2.01 2.44
N LEU A 183 -14.38 1.69 1.29
CA LEU A 183 -14.43 0.37 0.68
C LEU A 183 -13.12 -0.39 0.81
N ALA A 184 -11.99 0.30 0.70
CA ALA A 184 -10.68 -0.31 0.82
C ALA A 184 -9.63 0.69 1.28
N ARG A 185 -8.53 0.15 1.78
CA ARG A 185 -7.31 0.88 2.13
C ARG A 185 -6.08 0.09 1.69
N VAL A 186 -5.17 0.78 1.01
CA VAL A 186 -3.85 0.26 0.67
C VAL A 186 -2.82 1.03 1.48
N ILE A 187 -1.93 0.31 2.13
CA ILE A 187 -0.73 0.83 2.79
C ILE A 187 0.43 0.11 2.14
N ASP A 188 1.41 0.83 1.61
CA ASP A 188 2.59 0.23 1.00
C ASP A 188 3.77 1.18 1.08
N THR A 189 4.92 0.67 1.50
CA THR A 189 6.15 1.46 1.61
C THR A 189 7.13 1.00 0.54
N GLU A 190 7.61 1.93 -0.24
CA GLU A 190 8.62 1.70 -1.28
C GLU A 190 9.78 2.66 -1.08
N ALA A 191 10.97 2.19 -1.43
CA ALA A 191 12.18 2.99 -1.53
C ALA A 191 12.71 2.90 -2.95
N ASP A 192 13.32 3.98 -3.44
CA ASP A 192 14.04 3.93 -4.71
C ASP A 192 15.35 3.18 -4.52
N GLU A 193 15.37 1.91 -4.91
CA GLU A 193 16.56 1.06 -4.91
C GLU A 193 17.40 1.20 -6.20
N SER A 194 17.00 2.06 -7.13
CA SER A 194 17.58 2.14 -8.48
C SER A 194 19.01 2.67 -8.52
N THR A 195 19.49 3.25 -7.44
CA THR A 195 20.83 3.78 -7.36
C THR A 195 21.86 2.77 -6.82
N GLY A 196 22.06 1.71 -7.54
CA GLY A 196 23.23 0.84 -7.34
C GLY A 196 24.55 1.57 -7.59
N GLY A 197 24.79 2.65 -6.85
CA GLY A 197 26.10 3.30 -6.77
C GLY A 197 26.44 4.32 -7.88
N MET A 198 25.52 4.75 -8.73
CA MET A 198 25.76 5.88 -9.64
C MET A 198 25.26 7.16 -8.99
N ALA A 199 26.19 8.03 -8.67
CA ALA A 199 25.92 9.40 -8.23
C ALA A 199 25.23 10.16 -9.37
N GLN A 200 24.07 10.75 -9.10
CA GLN A 200 23.36 11.65 -10.02
C GLN A 200 23.26 13.03 -9.37
N ASP A 201 23.30 14.06 -10.22
CA ASP A 201 23.11 15.43 -9.75
C ASP A 201 21.70 15.61 -9.18
N ALA A 202 21.60 16.20 -8.00
CA ALA A 202 20.32 16.59 -7.43
C ALA A 202 19.69 17.67 -8.30
N SER A 203 18.51 17.39 -8.81
CA SER A 203 17.71 18.37 -9.55
C SER A 203 16.23 18.01 -9.45
N SER A 204 15.36 18.98 -9.69
CA SER A 204 13.92 18.73 -9.79
C SER A 204 13.58 17.67 -10.83
N VAL A 205 14.38 17.49 -11.85
CA VAL A 205 14.21 16.47 -12.89
C VAL A 205 14.56 15.07 -12.37
N THR A 206 15.68 14.92 -11.66
CA THR A 206 16.09 13.64 -11.08
C THR A 206 15.16 13.20 -9.95
N ASN A 207 14.75 14.11 -9.07
CA ASN A 207 13.79 13.85 -8.01
C ASN A 207 12.41 13.44 -8.57
N LYS A 208 11.98 14.09 -9.65
CA LYS A 208 10.73 13.72 -10.35
C LYS A 208 10.82 12.34 -11.01
N ALA A 209 11.94 12.02 -11.66
CA ALA A 209 12.16 10.70 -12.25
C ALA A 209 12.15 9.60 -11.18
N ALA A 210 12.80 9.85 -10.05
CA ALA A 210 12.82 8.94 -8.91
C ALA A 210 11.43 8.74 -8.28
N ALA A 211 10.67 9.81 -8.08
CA ALA A 211 9.28 9.70 -7.65
C ALA A 211 8.45 8.86 -8.63
N ASP A 212 8.64 9.06 -9.93
CA ASP A 212 7.96 8.27 -10.97
C ASP A 212 8.25 6.76 -10.85
N MET A 213 9.48 6.38 -10.49
CA MET A 213 9.85 4.96 -10.34
C MET A 213 9.10 4.28 -9.19
N ILE A 214 8.71 5.02 -8.16
CA ILE A 214 7.87 4.54 -7.05
C ILE A 214 6.38 4.63 -7.41
N LEU A 215 5.94 5.77 -7.94
CA LEU A 215 4.52 6.06 -8.15
C LEU A 215 3.89 5.22 -9.28
N ARG A 216 4.61 4.98 -10.39
CA ARG A 216 4.08 4.22 -11.52
C ARG A 216 3.73 2.77 -11.19
N PRO A 217 4.58 1.98 -10.51
CA PRO A 217 4.23 0.65 -10.06
C PRO A 217 2.98 0.62 -9.17
N TRP A 218 2.81 1.59 -8.27
CA TRP A 218 1.60 1.68 -7.44
C TRP A 218 0.35 1.93 -8.26
N ALA A 219 0.39 2.89 -9.18
CA ALA A 219 -0.73 3.22 -10.04
C ALA A 219 -1.10 2.06 -10.99
N ASP A 220 -0.12 1.37 -11.57
CA ASP A 220 -0.33 0.20 -12.43
C ASP A 220 -0.92 -0.98 -11.64
N ARG A 221 -0.41 -1.26 -10.43
CA ARG A 221 -0.98 -2.29 -9.54
C ARG A 221 -2.43 -1.99 -9.19
N LEU A 222 -2.74 -0.73 -8.84
CA LEU A 222 -4.10 -0.30 -8.56
C LEU A 222 -5.02 -0.49 -9.77
N ARG A 223 -4.62 -0.01 -10.96
CA ARG A 223 -5.37 -0.18 -12.21
C ARG A 223 -5.68 -1.65 -12.47
N LYS A 224 -4.67 -2.51 -12.45
CA LYS A 224 -4.82 -3.95 -12.66
C LYS A 224 -5.76 -4.60 -11.63
N ALA A 225 -5.67 -4.23 -10.37
CA ALA A 225 -6.55 -4.74 -9.31
C ALA A 225 -8.01 -4.33 -9.54
N LEU A 226 -8.25 -3.08 -9.93
CA LEU A 226 -9.59 -2.58 -10.24
C LEU A 226 -10.16 -3.23 -11.51
N ASP A 227 -9.35 -3.44 -12.55
CA ASP A 227 -9.77 -4.14 -13.77
C ASP A 227 -10.12 -5.60 -13.51
N ALA A 228 -9.32 -6.31 -12.70
CA ALA A 228 -9.61 -7.68 -12.29
C ALA A 228 -10.93 -7.74 -11.50
N ALA A 229 -11.12 -6.82 -10.55
CA ALA A 229 -12.36 -6.77 -9.76
C ALA A 229 -13.59 -6.49 -10.64
N ARG A 230 -13.46 -5.65 -11.67
CA ARG A 230 -14.53 -5.32 -12.62
C ARG A 230 -14.86 -6.47 -13.56
N SER A 231 -13.89 -7.25 -13.97
CA SER A 231 -14.07 -8.43 -14.84
C SER A 231 -14.54 -9.68 -14.10
N GLY A 232 -14.69 -9.63 -12.77
CA GLY A 232 -15.00 -10.80 -11.95
C GLY A 232 -13.86 -11.83 -11.89
N ALA A 233 -12.69 -11.48 -12.38
CA ALA A 233 -11.52 -12.32 -12.25
C ALA A 233 -11.02 -12.32 -10.79
N PRO A 234 -10.53 -13.45 -10.27
CA PRO A 234 -9.91 -13.44 -8.95
C PRO A 234 -8.72 -12.48 -8.99
N VAL A 235 -8.68 -11.54 -8.04
CA VAL A 235 -7.52 -10.67 -7.87
C VAL A 235 -6.34 -11.57 -7.56
N SER A 236 -5.45 -11.75 -8.54
CA SER A 236 -4.23 -12.56 -8.35
C SER A 236 -3.38 -11.96 -7.25
N PRO A 237 -2.79 -12.80 -6.40
CA PRO A 237 -1.99 -12.37 -5.27
C PRO A 237 -0.74 -11.60 -5.66
#